data_1a2d22719f0996cc8de30d4d17d66a4a
#
_entry.id   1a2d22719f0996cc8de30d4d17d66a4a
#
_cell.length_a   1.000
_cell.length_b   1.000
_cell.length_c   1.000
_cell.angle_alpha   90.00
_cell.angle_beta   90.00
_cell.angle_gamma   90.00
#
_symmetry.space_group_name_H-M   'P 1'
#
loop_
_entity.id
_entity.type
_entity.pdbx_description
1 polymer ?
#
loop_
_entity_poly.entity_id
_entity_poly.type
_entity_poly.pdbx_seq_one_letter_code
_entity_poly.pdbx_strand_id
1 'polypeptide(L)'
;AHPMAGCEKLGIQNSNEKIFYEANYIVVPTDKNTEEGKDVCRQIGEILGFARISELSPYAHDEMIGFVSQLTHGIAMSLMTCNHMERVEDYTGDSFRDLTRIARIDETLWSELFLLNKDALLHQLKLFTMEISKLERMLMEADKEGIKDMMRRSTARRKLFDKEKVEE
;
A
#
# COMPACT_ATOMS: atom_id res chain seq x y z
N ALA A 1 -6.54 10.79 -12.83
CA ALA A 1 -5.28 10.07 -12.62
C ALA A 1 -4.85 10.15 -11.15
N HIS A 2 -4.05 9.17 -10.69
CA HIS A 2 -3.62 9.05 -9.30
C HIS A 2 -2.09 8.88 -9.24
N PRO A 3 -1.33 9.90 -8.83
CA PRO A 3 0.08 9.75 -8.52
C PRO A 3 0.25 8.95 -7.23
N MET A 4 0.98 7.84 -7.29
CA MET A 4 1.32 7.02 -6.11
C MET A 4 2.49 7.65 -5.36
N ALA A 5 2.26 8.89 -4.90
CA ALA A 5 3.25 9.73 -4.25
C ALA A 5 2.57 10.52 -3.12
N GLY A 6 3.19 10.57 -1.97
CA GLY A 6 2.67 11.28 -0.81
C GLY A 6 3.76 11.53 0.23
N CYS A 7 3.52 12.45 1.13
CA CYS A 7 4.35 12.64 2.30
C CYS A 7 3.49 12.71 3.56
N GLU A 8 4.07 12.33 4.69
CA GLU A 8 3.39 12.29 6.00
C GLU A 8 3.24 13.68 6.63
N LYS A 9 3.80 14.72 6.00
CA LYS A 9 3.80 16.09 6.50
C LYS A 9 2.69 16.91 5.84
N LEU A 10 1.89 17.57 6.63
CA LEU A 10 0.81 18.44 6.18
C LEU A 10 1.30 19.83 5.80
N GLY A 11 0.58 20.47 4.88
CA GLY A 11 0.73 21.87 4.53
C GLY A 11 1.70 22.13 3.37
N ILE A 12 1.45 23.23 2.66
CA ILE A 12 2.18 23.61 1.44
C ILE A 12 3.68 23.83 1.69
N GLN A 13 4.06 24.22 2.90
CA GLN A 13 5.46 24.39 3.29
C GLN A 13 6.27 23.10 3.22
N ASN A 14 5.61 21.96 3.16
CA ASN A 14 6.24 20.65 3.03
C ASN A 14 6.14 20.08 1.60
N SER A 15 5.60 20.87 0.66
CA SER A 15 5.54 20.45 -0.74
C SER A 15 6.94 20.34 -1.33
N ASN A 16 7.14 19.33 -2.16
CA ASN A 16 8.40 19.08 -2.84
C ASN A 16 8.10 18.48 -4.23
N GLU A 17 8.59 19.14 -5.28
CA GLU A 17 8.42 18.67 -6.65
C GLU A 17 9.00 17.26 -6.90
N LYS A 18 10.07 16.90 -6.18
CA LYS A 18 10.73 15.61 -6.30
C LYS A 18 9.90 14.42 -5.78
N ILE A 19 8.76 14.67 -5.12
CA ILE A 19 7.87 13.62 -4.63
C ILE A 19 7.34 12.73 -5.77
N PHE A 20 7.25 13.26 -6.99
CA PHE A 20 6.77 12.54 -8.16
C PHE A 20 7.86 11.76 -8.88
N TYR A 21 9.12 12.12 -8.67
CA TYR A 21 10.24 11.49 -9.34
C TYR A 21 10.36 10.01 -8.93
N GLU A 22 10.48 9.12 -9.90
CA GLU A 22 10.53 7.67 -9.72
C GLU A 22 9.29 7.03 -9.01
N ALA A 23 8.22 7.78 -8.79
CA ALA A 23 6.97 7.23 -8.31
C ALA A 23 6.17 6.55 -9.43
N ASN A 24 5.11 5.84 -9.09
CA ASN A 24 4.15 5.29 -10.05
C ASN A 24 3.01 6.28 -10.29
N TYR A 25 2.47 6.27 -11.52
CA TYR A 25 1.33 7.09 -11.91
C TYR A 25 0.25 6.23 -12.55
N ILE A 26 -0.97 6.32 -12.05
CA ILE A 26 -2.09 5.51 -12.53
C ILE A 26 -3.07 6.42 -13.24
N VAL A 27 -3.26 6.20 -14.54
CA VAL A 27 -4.33 6.82 -15.32
C VAL A 27 -5.60 6.00 -15.10
N VAL A 28 -6.70 6.66 -14.72
CA VAL A 28 -7.97 6.00 -14.38
C VAL A 28 -9.07 6.57 -15.28
N PRO A 29 -9.16 6.14 -16.55
CA PRO A 29 -10.16 6.63 -17.47
C PRO A 29 -11.55 6.07 -17.14
N THR A 30 -12.55 6.86 -17.48
CA THR A 30 -13.97 6.47 -17.50
C THR A 30 -14.47 6.49 -18.94
N ASP A 31 -15.67 5.99 -19.17
CA ASP A 31 -16.32 6.00 -20.49
C ASP A 31 -16.54 7.43 -21.07
N LYS A 32 -16.37 8.44 -20.23
CA LYS A 32 -16.49 9.87 -20.64
C LYS A 32 -15.18 10.46 -21.15
N ASN A 33 -14.06 9.76 -21.01
CA ASN A 33 -12.76 10.28 -21.42
C ASN A 33 -12.46 9.92 -22.87
N THR A 34 -11.88 10.87 -23.61
CA THR A 34 -11.38 10.65 -24.98
C THR A 34 -9.97 10.07 -24.94
N GLU A 35 -9.53 9.43 -26.04
CA GLU A 35 -8.14 8.96 -26.16
C GLU A 35 -7.13 10.13 -26.04
N GLU A 36 -7.45 11.28 -26.65
CA GLU A 36 -6.66 12.49 -26.48
C GLU A 36 -6.47 12.92 -25.01
N GLY A 37 -7.56 12.84 -24.22
CA GLY A 37 -7.49 13.15 -22.78
C GLY A 37 -6.61 12.18 -22.01
N LYS A 38 -6.64 10.89 -22.37
CA LYS A 38 -5.73 9.90 -21.79
C LYS A 38 -4.27 10.15 -22.16
N ASP A 39 -4.01 10.50 -23.42
CA ASP A 39 -2.66 10.81 -23.89
C ASP A 39 -2.08 12.05 -23.20
N VAL A 40 -2.89 13.08 -22.99
CA VAL A 40 -2.48 14.25 -22.18
C VAL A 40 -2.13 13.82 -20.75
N CYS A 41 -2.93 12.96 -20.11
CA CYS A 41 -2.61 12.44 -18.77
C CYS A 41 -1.27 11.68 -18.75
N ARG A 42 -0.99 10.86 -19.77
CA ARG A 42 0.29 10.12 -19.87
C ARG A 42 1.46 11.08 -20.04
N GLN A 43 1.34 12.08 -20.94
CA GLN A 43 2.37 13.10 -21.14
C GLN A 43 2.67 13.90 -19.86
N ILE A 44 1.64 14.25 -19.08
CA ILE A 44 1.85 14.89 -17.77
C ILE A 44 2.67 13.99 -16.84
N GLY A 45 2.37 12.70 -16.81
CA GLY A 45 3.14 11.74 -16.03
C GLY A 45 4.61 11.66 -16.45
N GLU A 46 4.88 11.65 -17.76
CA GLU A 46 6.23 11.66 -18.32
C GLU A 46 7.00 12.94 -17.96
N ILE A 47 6.37 14.11 -18.14
CA ILE A 47 6.97 15.42 -17.80
C ILE A 47 7.32 15.53 -16.32
N LEU A 48 6.48 14.97 -15.44
CA LEU A 48 6.71 14.98 -13.99
C LEU A 48 7.74 13.94 -13.53
N GLY A 49 8.25 13.10 -14.43
CA GLY A 49 9.32 12.16 -14.13
C GLY A 49 8.89 10.90 -13.37
N PHE A 50 7.62 10.46 -13.54
CA PHE A 50 7.18 9.19 -12.97
C PHE A 50 7.90 8.00 -13.63
N ALA A 51 8.34 7.03 -12.83
CA ALA A 51 9.07 5.86 -13.32
C ALA A 51 8.17 4.88 -14.08
N ARG A 52 6.90 4.82 -13.75
CA ARG A 52 5.94 3.93 -14.40
C ARG A 52 4.59 4.61 -14.50
N ILE A 53 4.02 4.56 -15.71
CA ILE A 53 2.67 5.02 -16.01
C ILE A 53 1.84 3.80 -16.38
N SER A 54 0.75 3.56 -15.67
CA SER A 54 -0.16 2.45 -15.91
C SER A 54 -1.60 2.94 -16.06
N GLU A 55 -2.46 2.13 -16.68
CA GLU A 55 -3.87 2.43 -16.83
C GLU A 55 -4.70 1.35 -16.12
N LEU A 56 -5.67 1.77 -15.32
CA LEU A 56 -6.62 0.89 -14.64
C LEU A 56 -8.04 1.42 -14.83
N SER A 57 -9.02 0.52 -14.92
CA SER A 57 -10.42 0.93 -14.77
C SER A 57 -10.66 1.46 -13.34
N PRO A 58 -11.69 2.30 -13.12
CA PRO A 58 -12.02 2.80 -11.77
C PRO A 58 -12.15 1.67 -10.74
N TYR A 59 -12.85 0.60 -11.08
CA TYR A 59 -13.00 -0.56 -10.19
C TYR A 59 -11.65 -1.21 -9.85
N ALA A 60 -10.81 -1.47 -10.85
CA ALA A 60 -9.50 -2.08 -10.63
C ALA A 60 -8.56 -1.16 -9.83
N HIS A 61 -8.67 0.16 -10.04
CA HIS A 61 -7.97 1.15 -9.24
C HIS A 61 -8.38 1.08 -7.78
N ASP A 62 -9.68 1.08 -7.48
CA ASP A 62 -10.19 1.09 -6.11
C ASP A 62 -9.80 -0.19 -5.35
N GLU A 63 -9.87 -1.36 -5.99
CA GLU A 63 -9.35 -2.62 -5.44
C GLU A 63 -7.83 -2.56 -5.18
N MET A 64 -7.07 -2.00 -6.12
CA MET A 64 -5.61 -1.87 -5.98
C MET A 64 -5.26 -0.93 -4.82
N ILE A 65 -5.91 0.24 -4.72
CA ILE A 65 -5.68 1.20 -3.62
C ILE A 65 -6.14 0.60 -2.28
N GLY A 66 -7.24 -0.13 -2.28
CA GLY A 66 -7.68 -0.90 -1.12
C GLY A 66 -6.59 -1.83 -0.58
N PHE A 67 -5.86 -2.49 -1.47
CA PHE A 67 -4.78 -3.42 -1.11
C PHE A 67 -3.47 -2.72 -0.76
N VAL A 68 -2.90 -1.92 -1.69
CA VAL A 68 -1.51 -1.42 -1.54
C VAL A 68 -1.38 -0.23 -0.61
N SER A 69 -2.48 0.48 -0.33
CA SER A 69 -2.49 1.69 0.48
C SER A 69 -3.37 1.51 1.74
N GLN A 70 -4.67 1.33 1.57
CA GLN A 70 -5.60 1.37 2.69
C GLN A 70 -5.45 0.18 3.64
N LEU A 71 -5.30 -1.03 3.11
CA LEU A 71 -5.05 -2.22 3.93
C LEU A 71 -3.74 -2.09 4.72
N THR A 72 -2.67 -1.56 4.12
CA THR A 72 -1.39 -1.40 4.81
C THR A 72 -1.49 -0.46 6.01
N HIS A 73 -2.21 0.66 5.87
CA HIS A 73 -2.50 1.56 7.00
C HIS A 73 -3.42 0.91 8.03
N GLY A 74 -4.43 0.16 7.59
CA GLY A 74 -5.31 -0.60 8.48
C GLY A 74 -4.54 -1.64 9.32
N ILE A 75 -3.59 -2.36 8.71
CA ILE A 75 -2.71 -3.31 9.41
C ILE A 75 -1.83 -2.60 10.43
N ALA A 76 -1.16 -1.52 10.03
CA ALA A 76 -0.27 -0.77 10.92
C ALA A 76 -1.04 -0.20 12.13
N MET A 77 -2.20 0.40 11.89
CA MET A 77 -3.10 0.91 12.94
C MET A 77 -3.57 -0.22 13.87
N SER A 78 -4.03 -1.33 13.31
CA SER A 78 -4.52 -2.47 14.08
C SER A 78 -3.41 -3.12 14.91
N LEU A 79 -2.20 -3.19 14.38
CA LEU A 79 -1.04 -3.71 15.11
C LEU A 79 -0.71 -2.84 16.33
N MET A 80 -0.83 -1.51 16.20
CA MET A 80 -0.60 -0.59 17.31
C MET A 80 -1.70 -0.63 18.39
N THR A 81 -2.89 -1.11 18.06
CA THR A 81 -4.05 -1.13 18.96
C THR A 81 -4.43 -2.52 19.48
N CYS A 82 -3.90 -3.61 18.90
CA CYS A 82 -4.28 -4.97 19.27
C CYS A 82 -3.68 -5.47 20.58
N ASN A 83 -2.69 -4.79 21.14
CA ASN A 83 -2.00 -5.19 22.35
C ASN A 83 -1.78 -4.01 23.29
N HIS A 84 -1.82 -4.27 24.59
CA HIS A 84 -1.66 -3.27 25.66
C HIS A 84 -0.42 -3.53 26.53
N MET A 85 0.62 -4.17 25.97
CA MET A 85 1.89 -4.34 26.68
C MET A 85 2.53 -3.00 27.01
N GLU A 86 2.95 -2.85 28.26
CA GLU A 86 3.66 -1.65 28.72
C GLU A 86 5.08 -1.62 28.18
N ARG A 87 5.57 -0.41 27.88
CA ARG A 87 6.94 -0.15 27.45
C ARG A 87 7.38 -0.92 26.20
N VAL A 88 6.46 -1.15 25.26
CA VAL A 88 6.75 -1.83 23.99
C VAL A 88 7.90 -1.14 23.24
N GLU A 89 8.02 0.17 23.34
CA GLU A 89 9.07 0.97 22.73
C GLU A 89 10.49 0.56 23.14
N ASP A 90 10.67 0.02 24.35
CA ASP A 90 11.98 -0.44 24.84
C ASP A 90 12.43 -1.77 24.18
N TYR A 91 11.51 -2.50 23.58
CA TYR A 91 11.73 -3.84 23.03
C TYR A 91 11.64 -3.92 21.50
N THR A 92 11.39 -2.79 20.84
CA THR A 92 11.17 -2.77 19.38
C THR A 92 12.48 -2.69 18.58
N GLY A 93 12.58 -3.52 17.55
CA GLY A 93 13.61 -3.41 16.51
C GLY A 93 13.12 -2.66 15.28
N ASP A 94 13.99 -2.58 14.25
CA ASP A 94 13.69 -1.84 13.01
C ASP A 94 12.47 -2.41 12.28
N SER A 95 12.33 -3.74 12.23
CA SER A 95 11.19 -4.39 11.55
C SER A 95 9.83 -3.93 12.10
N PHE A 96 9.71 -3.78 13.42
CA PHE A 96 8.47 -3.28 14.02
C PHE A 96 8.26 -1.81 13.69
N ARG A 97 9.31 -0.99 13.80
CA ARG A 97 9.26 0.45 13.49
C ARG A 97 8.91 0.70 12.02
N ASP A 98 9.50 -0.05 11.10
CA ASP A 98 9.21 0.06 9.67
C ASP A 98 7.76 -0.30 9.35
N LEU A 99 7.26 -1.42 9.92
CA LEU A 99 5.89 -1.88 9.70
C LEU A 99 4.84 -0.92 10.28
N THR A 100 5.15 -0.27 11.42
CA THR A 100 4.22 0.62 12.14
C THR A 100 4.44 2.10 11.84
N ARG A 101 5.43 2.47 11.02
CA ARG A 101 5.73 3.87 10.67
C ARG A 101 4.51 4.62 10.17
N ILE A 102 3.70 3.98 9.35
CA ILE A 102 2.49 4.55 8.74
C ILE A 102 1.25 4.49 9.65
N ALA A 103 1.37 4.03 10.89
CA ALA A 103 0.26 4.06 11.86
C ALA A 103 -0.03 5.47 12.40
N ARG A 104 0.93 6.40 12.26
CA ARG A 104 0.72 7.82 12.57
C ARG A 104 0.07 8.51 11.37
N ILE A 105 -1.25 8.56 11.38
CA ILE A 105 -2.07 9.04 10.26
C ILE A 105 -2.96 10.21 10.70
N ASP A 106 -3.35 11.03 9.74
CA ASP A 106 -4.40 12.04 9.95
C ASP A 106 -5.76 11.35 10.05
N GLU A 107 -6.38 11.45 11.21
CA GLU A 107 -7.64 10.74 11.52
C GLU A 107 -8.81 11.19 10.66
N THR A 108 -8.88 12.47 10.31
CA THR A 108 -9.96 13.02 9.49
C THR A 108 -9.84 12.53 8.05
N LEU A 109 -8.67 12.72 7.43
CA LEU A 109 -8.41 12.31 6.06
C LEU A 109 -8.59 10.79 5.88
N TRP A 110 -8.00 10.00 6.75
CA TRP A 110 -8.00 8.54 6.58
C TRP A 110 -9.34 7.90 6.90
N SER A 111 -10.12 8.44 7.82
CA SER A 111 -11.50 7.97 8.05
C SER A 111 -12.38 8.19 6.82
N GLU A 112 -12.24 9.34 6.15
CA GLU A 112 -12.95 9.61 4.90
C GLU A 112 -12.50 8.68 3.77
N LEU A 113 -11.18 8.50 3.57
CA LEU A 113 -10.64 7.61 2.54
C LEU A 113 -11.08 6.16 2.73
N PHE A 114 -11.11 5.66 3.97
CA PHE A 114 -11.58 4.31 4.26
C PHE A 114 -13.07 4.14 3.94
N LEU A 115 -13.89 5.13 4.27
CA LEU A 115 -15.33 5.09 4.03
C LEU A 115 -15.67 5.27 2.54
N LEU A 116 -14.94 6.11 1.81
CA LEU A 116 -15.15 6.32 0.37
C LEU A 116 -14.84 5.06 -0.46
N ASN A 117 -13.87 4.23 -0.03
CA ASN A 117 -13.51 2.99 -0.69
C ASN A 117 -13.85 1.75 0.17
N LYS A 118 -14.94 1.84 0.94
CA LYS A 118 -15.29 0.87 1.96
C LYS A 118 -15.38 -0.57 1.45
N ASP A 119 -16.02 -0.78 0.31
CA ASP A 119 -16.30 -2.13 -0.18
C ASP A 119 -15.03 -2.84 -0.65
N ALA A 120 -14.14 -2.15 -1.37
CA ALA A 120 -12.83 -2.69 -1.75
C ALA A 120 -11.95 -2.93 -0.51
N LEU A 121 -11.91 -2.00 0.44
CA LEU A 121 -11.14 -2.19 1.67
C LEU A 121 -11.65 -3.38 2.50
N LEU A 122 -12.97 -3.52 2.64
CA LEU A 122 -13.56 -4.69 3.34
C LEU A 122 -13.20 -6.01 2.66
N HIS A 123 -13.21 -6.04 1.32
CA HIS A 123 -12.77 -7.20 0.57
C HIS A 123 -11.31 -7.55 0.88
N GLN A 124 -10.40 -6.58 0.84
CA GLN A 124 -8.99 -6.78 1.12
C GLN A 124 -8.72 -7.18 2.58
N LEU A 125 -9.42 -6.57 3.55
CA LEU A 125 -9.36 -6.95 4.96
C LEU A 125 -9.78 -8.40 5.17
N LYS A 126 -10.85 -8.86 4.51
CA LYS A 126 -11.30 -10.24 4.57
C LYS A 126 -10.24 -11.21 4.05
N LEU A 127 -9.65 -10.92 2.90
CA LEU A 127 -8.57 -11.75 2.32
C LEU A 127 -7.36 -11.81 3.26
N PHE A 128 -6.95 -10.69 3.83
CA PHE A 128 -5.84 -10.63 4.77
C PHE A 128 -6.14 -11.43 6.05
N THR A 129 -7.33 -11.26 6.63
CA THR A 129 -7.76 -12.02 7.82
C THR A 129 -7.76 -13.52 7.56
N MET A 130 -8.17 -13.95 6.37
CA MET A 130 -8.11 -15.36 5.98
C MET A 130 -6.68 -15.89 5.93
N GLU A 131 -5.70 -15.11 5.44
CA GLU A 131 -4.29 -15.52 5.43
C GLU A 131 -3.70 -15.57 6.84
N ILE A 132 -4.05 -14.64 7.74
CA ILE A 132 -3.67 -14.69 9.16
C ILE A 132 -4.26 -15.94 9.83
N SER A 133 -5.53 -16.26 9.60
CA SER A 133 -6.17 -17.45 10.14
C SER A 133 -5.55 -18.76 9.63
N LYS A 134 -5.02 -18.78 8.40
CA LYS A 134 -4.24 -19.94 7.90
C LYS A 134 -2.93 -20.09 8.67
N LEU A 135 -2.21 -19.00 8.92
CA LEU A 135 -0.99 -19.03 9.72
C LEU A 135 -1.27 -19.50 11.14
N GLU A 136 -2.32 -18.97 11.78
CA GLU A 136 -2.75 -19.39 13.11
C GLU A 136 -3.01 -20.91 13.17
N ARG A 137 -3.78 -21.44 12.22
CA ARG A 137 -4.07 -22.88 12.14
C ARG A 137 -2.79 -23.72 11.96
N MET A 138 -1.90 -23.31 11.04
CA MET A 138 -0.63 -24.02 10.86
C MET A 138 0.24 -24.04 12.13
N LEU A 139 0.20 -22.96 12.93
CA LEU A 139 0.87 -22.91 14.22
C LEU A 139 0.22 -23.84 15.24
N MET A 140 -1.12 -23.90 15.32
CA MET A 140 -1.86 -24.80 16.19
C MET A 140 -1.59 -26.27 15.87
N GLU A 141 -1.49 -26.60 14.59
CA GLU A 141 -1.23 -27.95 14.08
C GLU A 141 0.26 -28.32 14.05
N ALA A 142 1.15 -27.40 14.41
CA ALA A 142 2.61 -27.51 14.27
C ALA A 142 3.05 -27.87 12.82
N ASP A 143 2.30 -27.41 11.81
CA ASP A 143 2.56 -27.65 10.39
C ASP A 143 3.76 -26.83 9.89
N LYS A 144 4.95 -27.35 10.17
CA LYS A 144 6.21 -26.73 9.77
C LYS A 144 6.36 -26.57 8.26
N GLU A 145 5.90 -27.54 7.47
CA GLU A 145 6.06 -27.49 6.01
C GLU A 145 5.08 -26.50 5.38
N GLY A 146 3.85 -26.39 5.87
CA GLY A 146 2.89 -25.37 5.47
C GLY A 146 3.40 -23.94 5.75
N ILE A 147 3.99 -23.72 6.93
CA ILE A 147 4.60 -22.43 7.30
C ILE A 147 5.76 -22.10 6.34
N LYS A 148 6.66 -23.04 6.06
CA LYS A 148 7.76 -22.84 5.12
C LYS A 148 7.26 -22.53 3.70
N ASP A 149 6.20 -23.19 3.25
CA ASP A 149 5.62 -22.92 1.95
C ASP A 149 5.06 -21.50 1.88
N MET A 150 4.35 -21.05 2.90
CA MET A 150 3.87 -19.67 3.00
C MET A 150 5.03 -18.66 2.92
N MET A 151 6.15 -18.92 3.64
CA MET A 151 7.34 -18.09 3.60
C MET A 151 7.99 -18.05 2.20
N ARG A 152 8.10 -19.21 1.53
CA ARG A 152 8.64 -19.29 0.15
C ARG A 152 7.82 -18.47 -0.84
N ARG A 153 6.48 -18.58 -0.77
CA ARG A 153 5.57 -17.80 -1.62
C ARG A 153 5.67 -16.30 -1.35
N SER A 154 5.75 -15.91 -0.07
CA SER A 154 5.95 -14.52 0.32
C SER A 154 7.26 -13.96 -0.25
N THR A 155 8.37 -14.67 -0.06
CA THR A 155 9.69 -14.28 -0.57
C THR A 155 9.70 -14.15 -2.10
N ALA A 156 9.08 -15.10 -2.79
CA ALA A 156 9.01 -15.07 -4.25
C ALA A 156 8.23 -13.83 -4.75
N ARG A 157 7.11 -13.49 -4.10
CA ARG A 157 6.34 -12.28 -4.44
C ARG A 157 7.09 -11.01 -4.10
N ARG A 158 7.79 -10.96 -2.95
CA ARG A 158 8.53 -9.76 -2.52
C ARG A 158 9.63 -9.39 -3.50
N LYS A 159 10.28 -10.38 -4.11
CA LYS A 159 11.32 -10.15 -5.14
C LYS A 159 10.83 -9.34 -6.35
N LEU A 160 9.53 -9.36 -6.66
CA LEU A 160 8.96 -8.56 -7.76
C LEU A 160 8.99 -7.04 -7.49
N PHE A 161 9.23 -6.64 -6.25
CA PHE A 161 9.32 -5.23 -5.82
C PHE A 161 10.77 -4.75 -5.67
N ASP A 162 11.74 -5.64 -5.82
CA ASP A 162 13.14 -5.24 -5.76
C ASP A 162 13.46 -4.46 -7.05
N LYS A 163 13.91 -3.22 -6.90
CA LYS A 163 14.41 -2.44 -8.03
C LYS A 163 15.66 -3.16 -8.57
N GLU A 164 15.74 -3.32 -9.89
CA GLU A 164 17.00 -3.75 -10.51
C GLU A 164 18.10 -2.78 -10.06
N LYS A 165 19.13 -3.30 -9.39
CA LYS A 165 20.29 -2.48 -9.08
C LYS A 165 20.92 -2.15 -10.43
N VAL A 166 20.87 -0.88 -10.83
CA VAL A 166 21.74 -0.37 -11.89
C VAL A 166 23.14 -0.50 -11.32
N GLU A 167 23.91 -1.45 -11.83
CA GLU A 167 25.35 -1.54 -11.54
C GLU A 167 25.98 -0.26 -12.12
N GLU A 168 26.55 0.57 -11.22
CA GLU A 168 27.35 1.74 -11.58
C GLU A 168 28.71 1.32 -12.15
#